data_d1562df87276198a7795006d0a75045f
#
_entry.id   d1562df87276198a7795006d0a75045f
#
_cell.length_a   1.000
_cell.length_b   1.000
_cell.length_c   1.000
_cell.angle_alpha   90.00
_cell.angle_beta   90.00
_cell.angle_gamma   90.00
#
_symmetry.space_group_name_H-M   'P 1'
#
loop_
_entity.id
_entity.type
_entity.pdbx_description
1 polymer ?
#
loop_
_entity_poly.entity_id
_entity_poly.type
_entity_poly.pdbx_seq_one_letter_code
_entity_poly.pdbx_strand_id
1 'polypeptide(L)'
;MLLFCCLQGLLRAQNAVNEGPFYWQLQVDNDISAQTDRQYTAGFVYEQTHLNLGEGWPARLLLFRHEAVHTGWRLDLKLFTPKDIFTDSPPVEDRPYASTLLVYLFNRSFHPSNTWLESSWGMGLVGPSSQSWRLQNLIHALTPHSEDAVGWKYQVADAFLLQAEVQMRQLFYQNKVLALIADAHARLGSGHTDATMGMELRLGYLPDWKDEQRMKREMHRVWLFVRPQLQATAFNVTLESSLIGSYSALLHRLIEVGVGRMEIGLRYRWSLAELEVMHTFLSPEFQGGPFHAWGSLRARFQLE
;
A
#
# COMPACT_ATOMS: atom_id res chain seq x y z
N MET A 1 -1.19 23.42 -6.77
CA MET A 1 -2.22 24.33 -6.19
C MET A 1 -3.55 23.64 -6.00
N LEU A 2 -4.11 22.92 -6.97
CA LEU A 2 -5.38 22.16 -6.81
C LEU A 2 -5.33 21.07 -5.71
N LEU A 3 -4.26 20.29 -5.61
CA LEU A 3 -4.09 19.27 -4.57
C LEU A 3 -4.09 19.87 -3.15
N PHE A 4 -3.48 21.04 -2.99
CA PHE A 4 -3.42 21.74 -1.69
C PHE A 4 -4.79 22.32 -1.28
N CYS A 5 -5.59 22.79 -2.24
CA CYS A 5 -6.97 23.24 -1.98
C CYS A 5 -7.92 22.08 -1.64
N CYS A 6 -7.76 20.92 -2.27
CA CYS A 6 -8.50 19.71 -1.91
C CYS A 6 -8.13 19.21 -0.49
N LEU A 7 -6.84 19.24 -0.11
CA LEU A 7 -6.40 18.90 1.24
C LEU A 7 -6.96 19.87 2.29
N GLN A 8 -7.01 21.18 2.01
CA GLN A 8 -7.60 22.16 2.94
C GLN A 8 -9.11 22.04 3.07
N GLY A 9 -9.80 21.63 2.00
CA GLY A 9 -11.24 21.31 2.05
C GLY A 9 -11.53 20.08 2.91
N LEU A 10 -10.68 19.05 2.85
CA LEU A 10 -10.76 17.84 3.66
C LEU A 10 -10.45 18.13 5.15
N LEU A 11 -9.53 19.03 5.44
CA LEU A 11 -9.21 19.45 6.82
C LEU A 11 -10.32 20.27 7.50
N ARG A 12 -11.19 20.95 6.73
CA ARG A 12 -12.32 21.70 7.27
C ARG A 12 -13.56 20.87 7.58
N ALA A 13 -13.64 19.62 7.11
CA ALA A 13 -14.75 18.71 7.42
C ALA A 13 -14.69 18.12 8.86
N GLN A 14 -13.76 18.57 9.70
CA GLN A 14 -13.47 18.02 11.03
C GLN A 14 -14.51 18.29 12.13
N ASN A 15 -15.60 18.98 11.86
CA ASN A 15 -16.52 19.43 12.91
C ASN A 15 -17.77 18.54 13.11
N ALA A 16 -17.81 17.31 12.61
CA ALA A 16 -18.91 16.40 12.89
C ALA A 16 -18.39 15.17 13.64
N VAL A 17 -18.98 14.94 14.78
CA VAL A 17 -18.66 13.89 15.75
C VAL A 17 -18.71 12.50 15.09
N ASN A 18 -17.56 11.93 14.75
CA ASN A 18 -17.41 10.51 14.55
C ASN A 18 -16.79 9.93 15.83
N GLU A 19 -17.42 8.96 16.43
CA GLU A 19 -17.02 8.35 17.71
C GLU A 19 -15.79 7.42 17.58
N GLY A 20 -15.16 7.33 16.41
CA GLY A 20 -13.96 6.54 16.19
C GLY A 20 -12.68 7.30 16.50
N PRO A 21 -11.61 6.63 16.95
CA PRO A 21 -10.35 7.29 17.26
C PRO A 21 -9.72 7.88 16.00
N PHE A 22 -9.22 9.12 16.12
CA PHE A 22 -8.38 9.72 15.09
C PHE A 22 -7.00 9.10 15.15
N TYR A 23 -6.54 8.52 14.05
CA TYR A 23 -5.16 8.12 13.93
C TYR A 23 -4.60 8.49 12.56
N TRP A 24 -3.30 8.61 12.48
CA TRP A 24 -2.54 8.67 11.24
C TRP A 24 -1.50 7.58 11.19
N GLN A 25 -1.20 7.14 9.99
CA GLN A 25 -0.22 6.12 9.69
C GLN A 25 0.73 6.60 8.60
N LEU A 26 1.99 6.32 8.80
CA LEU A 26 3.04 6.53 7.83
C LEU A 26 3.71 5.19 7.54
N GLN A 27 3.93 4.87 6.27
CA GLN A 27 4.75 3.73 5.86
C GLN A 27 5.75 4.19 4.81
N VAL A 28 6.97 3.71 4.96
CA VAL A 28 8.05 3.89 3.99
C VAL A 28 8.57 2.52 3.63
N ASP A 29 8.64 2.25 2.34
CA ASP A 29 9.19 1.03 1.78
C ASP A 29 10.47 1.37 1.02
N ASN A 30 11.48 0.52 1.14
CA ASN A 30 12.71 0.69 0.37
C ASN A 30 13.45 -0.64 0.22
N ASP A 31 14.06 -0.86 -0.94
CA ASP A 31 14.80 -2.07 -1.26
C ASP A 31 16.29 -2.04 -0.84
N ILE A 32 16.76 -0.98 -0.18
CA ILE A 32 18.10 -0.90 0.43
C ILE A 32 18.39 -2.11 1.33
N SER A 33 17.38 -2.59 2.07
CA SER A 33 17.53 -3.77 2.93
C SER A 33 17.86 -5.05 2.15
N ALA A 34 17.50 -5.12 0.88
CA ALA A 34 17.85 -6.18 -0.06
C ALA A 34 19.13 -5.88 -0.85
N GLN A 35 19.77 -4.72 -0.61
CA GLN A 35 20.95 -4.23 -1.33
C GLN A 35 20.71 -4.16 -2.85
N THR A 36 19.52 -3.75 -3.23
CA THR A 36 19.11 -3.58 -4.63
C THR A 36 18.53 -2.17 -4.82
N ASP A 37 18.47 -1.73 -6.07
CA ASP A 37 17.74 -0.53 -6.50
C ASP A 37 17.00 -0.91 -7.78
N ARG A 38 16.06 -1.86 -7.65
CA ARG A 38 15.37 -2.45 -8.80
C ARG A 38 13.99 -2.98 -8.41
N GLN A 39 13.14 -3.16 -9.41
CA GLN A 39 11.78 -3.66 -9.26
C GLN A 39 10.92 -2.70 -8.44
N TYR A 40 10.49 -3.03 -7.26
CA TYR A 40 9.83 -2.12 -6.32
C TYR A 40 10.89 -1.41 -5.48
N THR A 41 11.30 -0.23 -5.93
CA THR A 41 12.45 0.50 -5.35
C THR A 41 12.07 1.27 -4.10
N ALA A 42 10.94 1.97 -4.13
CA ALA A 42 10.48 2.75 -2.99
C ALA A 42 8.96 2.90 -2.98
N GLY A 43 8.42 3.08 -1.79
CA GLY A 43 7.02 3.42 -1.56
C GLY A 43 6.83 4.33 -0.38
N PHE A 44 5.78 5.11 -0.44
CA PHE A 44 5.34 5.98 0.62
C PHE A 44 3.83 5.90 0.74
N VAL A 45 3.34 5.56 1.94
CA VAL A 45 1.92 5.55 2.25
C VAL A 45 1.67 6.46 3.44
N TYR A 46 0.80 7.42 3.26
CA TYR A 46 0.23 8.21 4.36
C TYR A 46 -1.26 7.95 4.46
N GLU A 47 -1.74 7.69 5.67
CA GLU A 47 -3.14 7.42 5.93
C GLU A 47 -3.62 8.24 7.12
N GLN A 48 -4.82 8.78 7.00
CA GLN A 48 -5.49 9.51 8.04
C GLN A 48 -6.94 9.05 8.16
N THR A 49 -7.38 8.74 9.38
CA THR A 49 -8.78 8.43 9.70
C THR A 49 -9.53 9.65 10.22
N HIS A 50 -10.77 9.46 10.64
CA HIS A 50 -11.66 10.49 11.17
C HIS A 50 -12.23 11.41 10.08
N LEU A 51 -12.52 10.86 8.90
CA LEU A 51 -13.20 11.57 7.85
C LEU A 51 -14.72 11.33 7.98
N ASN A 52 -15.50 12.38 8.22
CA ASN A 52 -16.94 12.30 8.12
C ASN A 52 -17.38 12.61 6.68
N LEU A 53 -17.77 11.58 5.95
CA LEU A 53 -18.28 11.72 4.59
C LEU A 53 -19.78 12.08 4.54
N GLY A 54 -20.45 12.08 5.68
CA GLY A 54 -21.91 12.24 5.76
C GLY A 54 -22.65 11.20 4.91
N GLU A 55 -23.76 11.60 4.29
CA GLU A 55 -24.55 10.77 3.36
C GLU A 55 -24.29 11.13 1.89
N GLY A 56 -23.27 11.91 1.61
CA GLY A 56 -22.89 12.34 0.27
C GLY A 56 -22.52 11.20 -0.67
N TRP A 57 -22.38 11.52 -1.97
CA TRP A 57 -22.04 10.52 -2.99
C TRP A 57 -20.71 9.78 -2.72
N PRO A 58 -19.65 10.38 -2.13
CA PRO A 58 -18.44 9.63 -1.84
C PRO A 58 -18.66 8.51 -0.82
N ALA A 59 -19.50 8.75 0.18
CA ALA A 59 -19.84 7.73 1.18
C ALA A 59 -20.64 6.56 0.57
N ARG A 60 -21.43 6.81 -0.48
CA ARG A 60 -22.24 5.77 -1.14
C ARG A 60 -21.40 4.80 -1.98
N LEU A 61 -20.19 5.20 -2.38
CA LEU A 61 -19.26 4.31 -3.09
C LEU A 61 -18.61 3.29 -2.15
N LEU A 62 -18.54 3.58 -0.85
CA LEU A 62 -17.91 2.71 0.13
C LEU A 62 -18.89 1.62 0.58
N LEU A 63 -18.44 0.36 0.53
CA LEU A 63 -19.16 -0.78 1.07
C LEU A 63 -19.04 -0.79 2.61
N PHE A 64 -19.92 -1.53 3.29
CA PHE A 64 -19.87 -1.76 4.77
C PHE A 64 -19.94 -0.49 5.64
N ARG A 65 -20.40 0.62 5.12
CA ARG A 65 -20.34 1.93 5.79
C ARG A 65 -21.16 2.04 7.08
N HIS A 66 -22.25 1.26 7.21
CA HIS A 66 -23.12 1.30 8.39
C HIS A 66 -22.48 0.69 9.64
N GLU A 67 -21.43 -0.07 9.45
CA GLU A 67 -20.67 -0.71 10.51
C GLU A 67 -19.24 -0.16 10.57
N ALA A 68 -19.01 0.97 9.90
CA ALA A 68 -17.68 1.57 9.80
C ALA A 68 -17.20 2.05 11.17
N VAL A 69 -16.03 1.56 11.58
CA VAL A 69 -15.31 2.02 12.77
C VAL A 69 -14.38 3.17 12.41
N HIS A 70 -13.79 3.12 11.21
CA HIS A 70 -12.88 4.13 10.71
C HIS A 70 -13.22 4.48 9.26
N THR A 71 -13.32 5.75 8.98
CA THR A 71 -13.39 6.29 7.61
C THR A 71 -12.26 7.28 7.43
N GLY A 72 -11.59 7.26 6.29
CA GLY A 72 -10.42 8.09 6.09
C GLY A 72 -9.99 8.19 4.65
N TRP A 73 -8.80 8.73 4.46
CA TRP A 73 -8.13 8.81 3.18
C TRP A 73 -6.70 8.30 3.28
N ARG A 74 -6.18 7.81 2.16
CA ARG A 74 -4.83 7.28 2.01
C ARG A 74 -4.18 7.84 0.76
N LEU A 75 -2.96 8.33 0.90
CA LEU A 75 -2.06 8.65 -0.20
C LEU A 75 -1.11 7.47 -0.38
N ASP A 76 -1.01 6.97 -1.59
CA ASP A 76 -0.15 5.85 -1.97
C ASP A 76 0.73 6.27 -3.14
N LEU A 77 2.04 6.26 -2.93
CA LEU A 77 3.06 6.60 -3.91
C LEU A 77 4.02 5.43 -4.05
N LYS A 78 4.25 4.97 -5.28
CA LYS A 78 5.15 3.84 -5.56
C LYS A 78 6.06 4.12 -6.73
N LEU A 79 7.28 3.62 -6.62
CA LEU A 79 8.36 3.73 -7.59
C LEU A 79 8.85 2.35 -7.98
N PHE A 80 9.02 2.17 -9.27
CA PHE A 80 9.51 0.94 -9.86
C PHE A 80 10.62 1.26 -10.86
N THR A 81 11.74 0.55 -10.78
CA THR A 81 12.89 0.73 -11.66
C THR A 81 13.34 -0.60 -12.25
N PRO A 82 13.97 -0.62 -13.42
CA PRO A 82 14.68 -1.78 -13.93
C PRO A 82 15.92 -2.09 -13.07
N LYS A 83 16.59 -3.19 -13.38
CA LYS A 83 17.85 -3.57 -12.73
C LYS A 83 18.98 -2.57 -13.00
N ASP A 84 19.06 -2.07 -14.22
CA ASP A 84 20.05 -1.07 -14.61
C ASP A 84 19.40 0.31 -14.66
N ILE A 85 19.73 1.14 -13.66
CA ILE A 85 19.20 2.50 -13.54
C ILE A 85 20.16 3.56 -14.10
N PHE A 86 21.38 3.17 -14.50
CA PHE A 86 22.45 4.07 -14.95
C PHE A 86 22.55 4.16 -16.48
N THR A 87 21.86 3.27 -17.20
CA THR A 87 21.85 3.27 -18.66
C THR A 87 20.78 4.22 -19.20
N ASP A 88 21.22 5.16 -20.08
CA ASP A 88 20.33 6.10 -20.76
C ASP A 88 19.68 5.48 -22.00
N SER A 89 18.95 4.37 -21.80
CA SER A 89 18.19 3.68 -22.85
C SER A 89 16.94 3.02 -22.26
N PRO A 90 15.92 2.72 -23.07
CA PRO A 90 14.77 1.95 -22.61
C PRO A 90 15.22 0.58 -22.07
N PRO A 91 14.68 0.11 -20.93
CA PRO A 91 15.03 -1.21 -20.40
C PRO A 91 14.56 -2.31 -21.37
N VAL A 92 15.50 -3.20 -21.76
CA VAL A 92 15.22 -4.35 -22.63
C VAL A 92 15.05 -5.59 -21.74
N GLU A 93 13.96 -6.35 -21.95
CA GLU A 93 13.67 -7.59 -21.22
C GLU A 93 13.61 -7.45 -19.69
N ASP A 94 13.48 -6.24 -19.18
CA ASP A 94 13.32 -5.94 -17.77
C ASP A 94 12.09 -5.05 -17.53
N ARG A 95 11.72 -4.86 -16.27
CA ARG A 95 10.62 -3.98 -15.86
C ARG A 95 10.86 -2.56 -16.37
N PRO A 96 9.83 -1.87 -16.89
CA PRO A 96 9.94 -0.47 -17.21
C PRO A 96 10.02 0.38 -15.93
N TYR A 97 10.59 1.58 -16.05
CA TYR A 97 10.37 2.62 -15.05
C TYR A 97 8.88 2.92 -14.94
N ALA A 98 8.38 3.00 -13.75
CA ALA A 98 7.00 3.40 -13.49
C ALA A 98 6.90 4.12 -12.15
N SER A 99 6.09 5.17 -12.12
CA SER A 99 5.74 5.84 -10.88
C SER A 99 4.24 6.04 -10.80
N THR A 100 3.66 5.74 -9.62
CA THR A 100 2.23 5.88 -9.38
C THR A 100 1.99 6.80 -8.19
N LEU A 101 0.91 7.57 -8.26
CA LEU A 101 0.39 8.37 -7.18
C LEU A 101 -1.12 8.21 -7.14
N LEU A 102 -1.64 7.61 -6.06
CA LEU A 102 -3.08 7.40 -5.86
C LEU A 102 -3.53 8.01 -4.53
N VAL A 103 -4.73 8.55 -4.55
CA VAL A 103 -5.45 8.98 -3.33
C VAL A 103 -6.70 8.13 -3.21
N TYR A 104 -6.87 7.50 -2.06
CA TYR A 104 -8.01 6.64 -1.75
C TYR A 104 -8.90 7.28 -0.69
N LEU A 105 -10.20 7.07 -0.82
CA LEU A 105 -11.15 7.14 0.28
C LEU A 105 -11.46 5.73 0.72
N PHE A 106 -11.45 5.46 2.02
CA PHE A 106 -11.73 4.14 2.57
C PHE A 106 -12.67 4.19 3.77
N ASN A 107 -13.31 3.05 4.01
CA ASN A 107 -13.92 2.74 5.29
C ASN A 107 -13.51 1.36 5.77
N ARG A 108 -13.44 1.21 7.10
CA ARG A 108 -13.16 -0.03 7.81
C ARG A 108 -14.30 -0.36 8.76
N SER A 109 -14.75 -1.58 8.72
CA SER A 109 -15.75 -2.10 9.63
C SER A 109 -15.25 -3.33 10.36
N PHE A 110 -15.80 -3.56 11.53
CA PHE A 110 -15.47 -4.70 12.35
C PHE A 110 -16.75 -5.44 12.76
N HIS A 111 -16.84 -6.70 12.33
CA HIS A 111 -18.00 -7.56 12.60
C HIS A 111 -17.84 -8.39 13.89
N PRO A 112 -18.94 -8.73 14.56
CA PRO A 112 -18.91 -9.58 15.77
C PRO A 112 -18.25 -10.95 15.56
N SER A 113 -18.25 -11.46 14.33
CA SER A 113 -17.57 -12.70 13.93
C SER A 113 -16.04 -12.62 13.91
N ASN A 114 -15.44 -11.55 14.47
CA ASN A 114 -14.00 -11.26 14.39
C ASN A 114 -13.48 -11.06 12.96
N THR A 115 -14.34 -10.57 12.09
CA THR A 115 -14.02 -10.19 10.71
C THR A 115 -13.78 -8.70 10.64
N TRP A 116 -12.68 -8.30 10.06
CA TRP A 116 -12.36 -6.93 9.68
C TRP A 116 -12.53 -6.79 8.16
N LEU A 117 -13.20 -5.74 7.73
CA LEU A 117 -13.46 -5.44 6.33
C LEU A 117 -13.02 -4.01 6.02
N GLU A 118 -12.37 -3.83 4.87
CA GLU A 118 -12.09 -2.51 4.29
C GLU A 118 -12.64 -2.47 2.88
N SER A 119 -13.23 -1.34 2.50
CA SER A 119 -13.47 -1.00 1.11
C SER A 119 -12.87 0.37 0.82
N SER A 120 -12.31 0.54 -0.37
CA SER A 120 -11.73 1.80 -0.78
C SER A 120 -11.94 2.08 -2.27
N TRP A 121 -11.97 3.38 -2.59
CA TRP A 121 -11.96 3.91 -3.95
C TRP A 121 -10.81 4.88 -4.09
N GLY A 122 -10.00 4.67 -5.11
CA GLY A 122 -8.83 5.47 -5.40
C GLY A 122 -8.89 6.10 -6.77
N MET A 123 -8.28 7.27 -6.88
CA MET A 123 -7.98 7.93 -8.14
C MET A 123 -6.56 8.46 -8.12
N GLY A 124 -5.93 8.53 -9.29
CA GLY A 124 -4.55 8.97 -9.36
C GLY A 124 -3.95 8.96 -10.74
N LEU A 125 -2.65 8.92 -10.78
CA LEU A 125 -1.85 9.01 -12.00
C LEU A 125 -0.74 7.94 -11.99
N VAL A 126 -0.40 7.44 -13.16
CA VAL A 126 0.84 6.72 -13.46
C VAL A 126 1.65 7.53 -14.45
N GLY A 127 2.97 7.37 -14.45
CA GLY A 127 3.88 7.99 -15.40
C GLY A 127 4.44 9.34 -14.93
N PRO A 128 5.05 10.13 -15.83
CA PRO A 128 5.74 11.39 -15.53
C PRO A 128 4.92 12.38 -14.69
N SER A 129 3.62 12.49 -14.95
CA SER A 129 2.72 13.42 -14.26
C SER A 129 2.45 13.05 -12.80
N SER A 130 2.73 11.81 -12.38
CA SER A 130 2.70 11.43 -10.97
C SER A 130 3.76 12.15 -10.15
N GLN A 131 4.85 12.60 -10.80
CA GLN A 131 6.04 13.23 -10.22
C GLN A 131 6.68 12.43 -9.08
N SER A 132 6.29 11.20 -8.88
CA SER A 132 6.75 10.34 -7.78
C SER A 132 8.24 10.03 -7.90
N TRP A 133 8.80 10.02 -9.11
CA TRP A 133 10.24 9.87 -9.37
C TRP A 133 11.11 10.92 -8.65
N ARG A 134 10.56 12.10 -8.35
CA ARG A 134 11.27 13.13 -7.57
C ARG A 134 11.56 12.68 -6.14
N LEU A 135 10.78 11.74 -5.61
CA LEU A 135 11.03 11.17 -4.29
C LEU A 135 12.31 10.34 -4.29
N GLN A 136 12.57 9.56 -5.35
CA GLN A 136 13.83 8.82 -5.48
C GLN A 136 15.02 9.78 -5.46
N ASN A 137 15.01 10.82 -6.27
CA ASN A 137 16.08 11.82 -6.30
C ASN A 137 16.27 12.50 -4.94
N LEU A 138 15.16 12.75 -4.18
CA LEU A 138 15.27 13.28 -2.83
C LEU A 138 15.93 12.28 -1.87
N ILE A 139 15.55 11.00 -1.94
CA ILE A 139 16.15 9.93 -1.13
C ILE A 139 17.65 9.81 -1.46
N HIS A 140 18.00 9.79 -2.75
CA HIS A 140 19.40 9.73 -3.21
C HIS A 140 20.20 10.93 -2.73
N ALA A 141 19.65 12.14 -2.81
CA ALA A 141 20.31 13.34 -2.30
C ALA A 141 20.58 13.31 -0.78
N LEU A 142 19.81 12.52 -0.03
CA LEU A 142 19.98 12.32 1.42
C LEU A 142 20.86 11.10 1.76
N THR A 143 21.15 10.23 0.76
CA THR A 143 21.92 9.01 0.95
C THR A 143 23.32 9.20 0.37
N PRO A 144 24.40 9.16 1.18
CA PRO A 144 25.78 9.29 0.66
C PRO A 144 26.10 8.20 -0.37
N HIS A 145 26.73 8.59 -1.46
CA HIS A 145 27.21 7.70 -2.54
C HIS A 145 26.10 7.07 -3.42
N SER A 146 24.90 7.61 -3.40
CA SER A 146 23.84 7.17 -4.28
C SER A 146 23.86 8.04 -5.56
N GLU A 147 23.82 7.41 -6.73
CA GLU A 147 23.77 8.08 -8.02
C GLU A 147 22.33 8.19 -8.52
N ASP A 148 22.00 9.27 -9.23
CA ASP A 148 20.66 9.47 -9.77
C ASP A 148 20.33 8.48 -10.89
N ALA A 149 19.12 7.95 -10.88
CA ALA A 149 18.60 7.12 -11.96
C ALA A 149 18.34 7.99 -13.20
N VAL A 150 19.01 7.67 -14.32
CA VAL A 150 18.95 8.49 -15.55
C VAL A 150 17.83 8.08 -16.51
N GLY A 151 17.23 6.91 -16.32
CA GLY A 151 16.27 6.31 -17.24
C GLY A 151 14.81 6.72 -17.05
N TRP A 152 14.48 7.61 -16.12
CA TRP A 152 13.09 8.04 -15.83
C TRP A 152 12.35 8.62 -17.04
N LYS A 153 13.05 9.14 -18.05
CA LYS A 153 12.42 9.60 -19.31
C LYS A 153 11.80 8.46 -20.13
N TYR A 154 12.17 7.22 -19.85
CA TYR A 154 11.64 6.00 -20.48
C TYR A 154 10.57 5.30 -19.65
N GLN A 155 10.00 5.97 -18.66
CA GLN A 155 8.94 5.38 -17.83
C GLN A 155 7.66 5.15 -18.63
N VAL A 156 6.76 4.35 -18.06
CA VAL A 156 5.40 4.16 -18.62
C VAL A 156 4.72 5.50 -18.85
N ALA A 157 3.93 5.59 -19.90
CA ALA A 157 3.25 6.83 -20.30
C ALA A 157 2.22 7.27 -19.26
N ASP A 158 1.94 8.57 -19.24
CA ASP A 158 0.92 9.15 -18.38
C ASP A 158 -0.46 8.53 -18.62
N ALA A 159 -1.09 8.14 -17.53
CA ALA A 159 -2.50 7.78 -17.54
C ALA A 159 -3.18 8.12 -16.21
N PHE A 160 -4.48 8.38 -16.31
CA PHE A 160 -5.35 8.52 -15.14
C PHE A 160 -5.74 7.12 -14.62
N LEU A 161 -5.68 6.96 -13.31
CA LEU A 161 -6.01 5.71 -12.64
C LEU A 161 -7.29 5.84 -11.83
N LEU A 162 -8.16 4.83 -11.97
CA LEU A 162 -9.30 4.58 -11.11
C LEU A 162 -9.16 3.18 -10.52
N GLN A 163 -9.33 3.05 -9.21
CA GLN A 163 -9.09 1.82 -8.48
C GLN A 163 -10.17 1.59 -7.42
N ALA A 164 -10.74 0.40 -7.38
CA ALA A 164 -11.57 -0.10 -6.30
C ALA A 164 -10.84 -1.22 -5.58
N GLU A 165 -10.94 -1.27 -4.25
CA GLU A 165 -10.31 -2.31 -3.43
C GLU A 165 -11.25 -2.78 -2.33
N VAL A 166 -11.20 -4.09 -2.04
CA VAL A 166 -11.87 -4.70 -0.89
C VAL A 166 -10.86 -5.60 -0.20
N GLN A 167 -10.73 -5.45 1.11
CA GLN A 167 -9.91 -6.34 1.93
C GLN A 167 -10.73 -6.92 3.06
N MET A 168 -10.49 -8.20 3.36
CA MET A 168 -11.07 -8.93 4.47
C MET A 168 -9.97 -9.58 5.30
N ARG A 169 -10.08 -9.48 6.61
CA ARG A 169 -9.23 -10.23 7.54
C ARG A 169 -10.12 -10.95 8.54
N GLN A 170 -9.92 -12.24 8.70
CA GLN A 170 -10.70 -13.10 9.58
C GLN A 170 -9.80 -13.74 10.63
N LEU A 171 -10.06 -13.42 11.89
CA LEU A 171 -9.42 -14.12 12.99
C LEU A 171 -10.03 -15.51 13.15
N PHE A 172 -9.21 -16.56 12.99
CA PHE A 172 -9.61 -17.95 13.24
C PHE A 172 -9.28 -18.41 14.65
N TYR A 173 -8.14 -17.98 15.16
CA TYR A 173 -7.69 -18.38 16.48
C TYR A 173 -6.86 -17.28 17.13
N GLN A 174 -7.04 -17.09 18.42
CA GLN A 174 -6.18 -16.23 19.23
C GLN A 174 -6.14 -16.68 20.67
N ASN A 175 -4.93 -16.69 21.24
CA ASN A 175 -4.68 -16.66 22.66
C ASN A 175 -3.68 -15.54 22.99
N LYS A 176 -3.10 -15.52 24.20
CA LYS A 176 -2.17 -14.45 24.63
C LYS A 176 -0.86 -14.38 23.84
N VAL A 177 -0.46 -15.48 23.18
CA VAL A 177 0.86 -15.60 22.54
C VAL A 177 0.81 -16.02 21.07
N LEU A 178 -0.32 -16.54 20.61
CA LEU A 178 -0.50 -17.06 19.26
C LEU A 178 -1.80 -16.53 18.66
N ALA A 179 -1.75 -16.08 17.40
CA ALA A 179 -2.95 -15.81 16.61
C ALA A 179 -2.79 -16.31 15.17
N LEU A 180 -3.90 -16.75 14.58
CA LEU A 180 -4.03 -17.17 13.19
C LEU A 180 -5.14 -16.37 12.52
N ILE A 181 -4.80 -15.66 11.44
CA ILE A 181 -5.68 -14.74 10.73
C ILE A 181 -5.64 -15.08 9.23
N ALA A 182 -6.80 -15.26 8.59
CA ALA A 182 -6.85 -15.26 7.13
C ALA A 182 -6.91 -13.82 6.61
N ASP A 183 -6.34 -13.62 5.43
CA ASP A 183 -6.32 -12.35 4.72
C ASP A 183 -6.75 -12.59 3.27
N ALA A 184 -7.64 -11.74 2.76
CA ALA A 184 -8.04 -11.73 1.36
C ALA A 184 -8.18 -10.28 0.89
N HIS A 185 -7.65 -9.99 -0.30
CA HIS A 185 -7.67 -8.66 -0.88
C HIS A 185 -7.99 -8.77 -2.38
N ALA A 186 -8.86 -7.94 -2.89
CA ALA A 186 -9.16 -7.85 -4.32
C ALA A 186 -9.07 -6.39 -4.77
N ARG A 187 -8.45 -6.20 -5.93
CA ARG A 187 -8.34 -4.90 -6.60
C ARG A 187 -8.97 -4.98 -7.99
N LEU A 188 -9.69 -3.95 -8.36
CA LEU A 188 -10.29 -3.81 -9.68
C LEU A 188 -10.12 -2.38 -10.17
N GLY A 189 -9.43 -2.19 -11.29
CA GLY A 189 -9.23 -0.86 -11.84
C GLY A 189 -8.22 -0.78 -12.97
N SER A 190 -7.98 0.44 -13.43
CA SER A 190 -7.00 0.74 -14.48
C SER A 190 -5.55 0.76 -13.96
N GLY A 191 -5.34 0.69 -12.66
CA GLY A 191 -4.00 0.54 -12.05
C GLY A 191 -3.63 -0.93 -11.91
N HIS A 192 -4.45 -1.68 -11.18
CA HIS A 192 -4.28 -3.10 -10.92
C HIS A 192 -5.63 -3.83 -10.96
N THR A 193 -5.62 -5.03 -11.50
CA THR A 193 -6.74 -5.97 -11.38
C THR A 193 -6.16 -7.30 -10.92
N ASP A 194 -6.41 -7.65 -9.65
CA ASP A 194 -5.88 -8.86 -9.01
C ASP A 194 -6.68 -9.26 -7.78
N ALA A 195 -6.44 -10.49 -7.33
CA ALA A 195 -6.95 -11.01 -6.09
C ALA A 195 -5.82 -11.71 -5.32
N THR A 196 -5.69 -11.42 -4.04
CA THR A 196 -4.69 -11.99 -3.14
C THR A 196 -5.38 -12.70 -2.00
N MET A 197 -4.86 -13.86 -1.60
CA MET A 197 -5.27 -14.55 -0.39
C MET A 197 -4.06 -15.04 0.37
N GLY A 198 -4.18 -15.08 1.70
CA GLY A 198 -3.09 -15.50 2.55
C GLY A 198 -3.52 -15.76 3.98
N MET A 199 -2.52 -16.03 4.81
CA MET A 199 -2.70 -16.25 6.24
C MET A 199 -1.59 -15.53 6.99
N GLU A 200 -1.92 -14.97 8.15
CA GLU A 200 -0.94 -14.37 9.05
C GLU A 200 -0.88 -15.18 10.34
N LEU A 201 0.31 -15.68 10.64
CA LEU A 201 0.65 -16.28 11.92
C LEU A 201 1.35 -15.23 12.79
N ARG A 202 0.90 -15.05 14.03
CA ARG A 202 1.50 -14.15 15.02
C ARG A 202 1.99 -14.92 16.23
N LEU A 203 3.17 -14.54 16.70
CA LEU A 203 3.81 -15.12 17.87
C LEU A 203 4.37 -14.00 18.77
N GLY A 204 3.97 -13.96 20.03
CA GLY A 204 4.48 -12.97 20.99
C GLY A 204 3.44 -12.54 22.00
N TYR A 205 3.58 -11.35 22.56
CA TYR A 205 2.63 -10.78 23.50
C TYR A 205 1.57 -9.97 22.74
N LEU A 206 0.45 -10.62 22.43
CA LEU A 206 -0.56 -10.10 21.52
C LEU A 206 -1.56 -9.18 22.22
N PRO A 207 -2.03 -8.10 21.54
CA PRO A 207 -3.23 -7.37 21.94
C PRO A 207 -4.48 -8.21 21.67
N ASP A 208 -5.60 -7.88 22.32
CA ASP A 208 -6.90 -8.42 21.88
C ASP A 208 -7.21 -7.95 20.46
N TRP A 209 -7.76 -8.84 19.64
CA TRP A 209 -8.04 -8.55 18.22
C TRP A 209 -8.96 -7.35 18.03
N LYS A 210 -10.03 -7.25 18.84
CA LYS A 210 -10.98 -6.14 18.76
C LYS A 210 -10.39 -4.82 19.21
N ASP A 211 -9.57 -4.86 20.25
CA ASP A 211 -8.92 -3.68 20.80
C ASP A 211 -7.81 -3.17 19.87
N GLU A 212 -7.12 -4.10 19.16
CA GLU A 212 -6.17 -3.74 18.10
C GLU A 212 -6.87 -2.99 16.95
N GLN A 213 -8.00 -3.51 16.46
CA GLN A 213 -8.71 -2.90 15.33
C GLN A 213 -9.33 -1.54 15.69
N ARG A 214 -9.69 -1.35 16.94
CA ARG A 214 -10.25 -0.08 17.45
C ARG A 214 -9.18 0.89 17.96
N MET A 215 -7.90 0.52 17.84
CA MET A 215 -6.78 1.31 18.34
C MET A 215 -6.91 1.70 19.81
N LYS A 216 -7.52 0.86 20.63
CA LYS A 216 -7.62 1.14 22.07
C LYS A 216 -6.24 1.26 22.70
N ARG A 217 -6.14 2.12 23.72
CA ARG A 217 -4.92 2.28 24.50
C ARG A 217 -4.50 0.95 25.11
N GLU A 218 -3.28 0.54 24.83
CA GLU A 218 -2.71 -0.72 25.25
C GLU A 218 -1.39 -0.51 25.99
N MET A 219 -1.12 -1.38 26.97
CA MET A 219 0.22 -1.51 27.51
C MET A 219 1.12 -2.20 26.47
N HIS A 220 2.40 -2.19 26.69
CA HIS A 220 3.40 -2.77 25.77
C HIS A 220 3.01 -4.14 25.23
N ARG A 221 2.88 -4.25 23.91
CA ARG A 221 2.64 -5.48 23.16
C ARG A 221 3.73 -5.64 22.11
N VAL A 222 4.24 -6.84 21.93
CA VAL A 222 5.26 -7.12 20.93
C VAL A 222 5.04 -8.50 20.34
N TRP A 223 5.06 -8.60 19.02
CA TRP A 223 4.92 -9.88 18.34
C TRP A 223 5.61 -9.92 17.00
N LEU A 224 6.07 -11.10 16.65
CA LEU A 224 6.50 -11.45 15.32
C LEU A 224 5.29 -11.89 14.49
N PHE A 225 5.34 -11.65 13.20
CA PHE A 225 4.37 -12.21 12.26
C PHE A 225 5.04 -12.74 11.00
N VAL A 226 4.39 -13.74 10.42
CA VAL A 226 4.73 -14.29 9.10
C VAL A 226 3.45 -14.36 8.31
N ARG A 227 3.46 -13.82 7.08
CA ARG A 227 2.28 -13.73 6.21
C ARG A 227 2.60 -14.22 4.81
N PRO A 228 2.46 -15.54 4.53
CA PRO A 228 2.45 -16.06 3.17
C PRO A 228 1.16 -15.66 2.45
N GLN A 229 1.30 -15.25 1.19
CA GLN A 229 0.20 -14.83 0.34
C GLN A 229 0.41 -15.35 -1.10
N LEU A 230 -0.69 -15.61 -1.79
CA LEU A 230 -0.73 -15.90 -3.20
C LEU A 230 -1.64 -14.90 -3.89
N GLN A 231 -1.12 -14.25 -4.93
CA GLN A 231 -1.83 -13.26 -5.74
C GLN A 231 -2.07 -13.82 -7.14
N ALA A 232 -3.30 -13.70 -7.61
CA ALA A 232 -3.66 -13.94 -9.01
C ALA A 232 -3.81 -12.57 -9.69
N THR A 233 -2.95 -12.26 -10.66
CA THR A 233 -2.87 -10.96 -11.34
C THR A 233 -3.47 -11.09 -12.75
N ALA A 234 -4.42 -10.21 -13.07
CA ALA A 234 -4.99 -10.08 -14.40
C ALA A 234 -4.51 -8.82 -15.14
N PHE A 235 -4.09 -7.78 -14.41
CA PHE A 235 -3.57 -6.56 -14.99
C PHE A 235 -2.68 -5.78 -14.00
N ASN A 236 -1.56 -5.23 -14.53
CA ASN A 236 -0.63 -4.37 -13.79
C ASN A 236 -0.11 -3.25 -14.69
N VAL A 237 -0.59 -2.02 -14.47
CA VAL A 237 -0.23 -0.84 -15.29
C VAL A 237 1.27 -0.57 -15.32
N THR A 238 2.00 -0.93 -14.26
CA THR A 238 3.44 -0.68 -14.16
C THR A 238 4.29 -1.64 -15.01
N LEU A 239 3.68 -2.70 -15.55
CA LEU A 239 4.31 -3.71 -16.40
C LEU A 239 3.72 -3.73 -17.82
N GLU A 240 2.41 -3.50 -17.95
CA GLU A 240 1.68 -3.66 -19.20
C GLU A 240 1.35 -2.34 -19.88
N SER A 241 1.71 -1.21 -19.29
CA SER A 241 1.28 0.13 -19.71
C SER A 241 -0.21 0.37 -19.48
N SER A 242 -0.68 1.59 -19.78
CA SER A 242 -2.06 1.97 -19.54
C SER A 242 -3.05 1.27 -20.49
N LEU A 243 -4.20 0.88 -19.95
CA LEU A 243 -5.36 0.46 -20.77
C LEU A 243 -5.94 1.61 -21.59
N ILE A 244 -5.70 2.85 -21.16
CA ILE A 244 -6.21 4.07 -21.80
C ILE A 244 -5.03 5.04 -21.92
N GLY A 245 -4.49 5.23 -23.11
CA GLY A 245 -3.36 6.14 -23.33
C GLY A 245 -2.36 5.65 -24.38
N SER A 246 -1.16 6.21 -24.37
CA SER A 246 -0.11 5.86 -25.33
C SER A 246 0.51 4.51 -24.98
N TYR A 247 0.35 3.54 -25.85
CA TYR A 247 0.95 2.22 -25.73
C TYR A 247 2.39 2.24 -26.26
N SER A 248 3.33 1.72 -25.50
CA SER A 248 4.70 1.43 -25.96
C SER A 248 4.98 -0.06 -25.89
N ALA A 249 5.04 -0.73 -27.03
CA ALA A 249 5.37 -2.16 -27.10
C ALA A 249 6.73 -2.52 -26.47
N LEU A 250 7.66 -1.55 -26.45
CA LEU A 250 8.99 -1.74 -25.85
C LEU A 250 8.94 -1.87 -24.32
N LEU A 251 7.91 -1.30 -23.69
CA LEU A 251 7.77 -1.28 -22.23
C LEU A 251 6.79 -2.33 -21.70
N HIS A 252 6.06 -3.01 -22.60
CA HIS A 252 5.11 -4.03 -22.20
C HIS A 252 5.81 -5.32 -21.76
N ARG A 253 5.41 -5.85 -20.60
CA ARG A 253 5.88 -7.15 -20.08
C ARG A 253 4.71 -8.09 -19.88
N LEU A 254 4.91 -9.35 -20.25
CA LEU A 254 3.94 -10.40 -19.97
C LEU A 254 3.95 -10.69 -18.47
N ILE A 255 2.83 -10.42 -17.80
CA ILE A 255 2.70 -10.64 -16.36
C ILE A 255 2.72 -12.13 -16.01
N GLU A 256 3.20 -12.44 -14.81
CA GLU A 256 2.96 -13.72 -14.17
C GLU A 256 1.58 -13.69 -13.50
N VAL A 257 0.73 -14.65 -13.87
CA VAL A 257 -0.64 -14.72 -13.32
C VAL A 257 -0.61 -15.05 -11.83
N GLY A 258 0.31 -15.93 -11.43
CA GLY A 258 0.45 -16.38 -10.04
C GLY A 258 1.71 -15.79 -9.38
N VAL A 259 1.54 -14.89 -8.41
CA VAL A 259 2.65 -14.25 -7.70
C VAL A 259 2.62 -14.63 -6.22
N GLY A 260 3.69 -15.26 -5.75
CA GLY A 260 3.88 -15.60 -4.33
C GLY A 260 4.49 -14.41 -3.58
N ARG A 261 3.95 -14.10 -2.40
CA ARG A 261 4.45 -13.07 -1.50
C ARG A 261 4.62 -13.64 -0.10
N MET A 262 5.71 -13.29 0.56
CA MET A 262 5.99 -13.64 1.95
C MET A 262 6.40 -12.39 2.70
N GLU A 263 5.69 -12.08 3.78
CA GLU A 263 6.03 -10.97 4.67
C GLU A 263 6.43 -11.54 6.03
N ILE A 264 7.53 -11.03 6.58
CA ILE A 264 8.02 -11.36 7.92
C ILE A 264 8.31 -10.06 8.63
N GLY A 265 7.80 -9.90 9.85
CA GLY A 265 7.98 -8.64 10.56
C GLY A 265 7.83 -8.74 12.06
N LEU A 266 8.23 -7.65 12.70
CA LEU A 266 8.07 -7.39 14.11
C LEU A 266 7.17 -6.19 14.30
N ARG A 267 6.17 -6.31 15.17
CA ARG A 267 5.29 -5.20 15.55
C ARG A 267 5.39 -4.94 17.03
N TYR A 268 5.54 -3.66 17.38
CA TYR A 268 5.55 -3.16 18.74
C TYR A 268 4.50 -2.09 18.94
N ARG A 269 3.63 -2.28 19.89
CA ARG A 269 2.57 -1.35 20.26
C ARG A 269 2.72 -0.89 21.69
N TRP A 270 2.59 0.42 21.90
CA TRP A 270 2.64 1.02 23.22
C TRP A 270 1.69 2.21 23.27
N SER A 271 0.87 2.27 24.32
CA SER A 271 -0.13 3.34 24.49
C SER A 271 -0.98 3.53 23.21
N LEU A 272 -0.85 4.65 22.55
CA LEU A 272 -1.56 5.06 21.33
C LEU A 272 -0.68 4.98 20.08
N ALA A 273 0.48 4.35 20.18
CA ALA A 273 1.43 4.25 19.08
C ALA A 273 1.73 2.79 18.72
N GLU A 274 1.98 2.55 17.45
CA GLU A 274 2.38 1.25 16.92
C GLU A 274 3.51 1.44 15.90
N LEU A 275 4.56 0.64 16.02
CA LEU A 275 5.67 0.57 15.09
C LEU A 275 5.76 -0.84 14.52
N GLU A 276 5.91 -0.95 13.20
CA GLU A 276 6.12 -2.21 12.50
C GLU A 276 7.34 -2.12 11.60
N VAL A 277 8.22 -3.11 11.73
CA VAL A 277 9.33 -3.34 10.78
C VAL A 277 9.05 -4.64 10.06
N MET A 278 9.09 -4.63 8.74
CA MET A 278 8.71 -5.76 7.93
C MET A 278 9.69 -5.95 6.77
N HIS A 279 9.93 -7.19 6.39
CA HIS A 279 10.64 -7.56 5.17
C HIS A 279 9.70 -8.37 4.28
N THR A 280 9.59 -7.98 3.02
CA THR A 280 8.75 -8.62 2.01
C THR A 280 9.62 -9.32 0.98
N PHE A 281 9.26 -10.55 0.63
CA PHE A 281 9.82 -11.33 -0.47
C PHE A 281 8.72 -11.54 -1.50
N LEU A 282 9.05 -11.36 -2.78
CA LEU A 282 8.12 -11.43 -3.90
C LEU A 282 8.68 -12.35 -4.98
N SER A 283 7.87 -13.29 -5.47
CA SER A 283 8.22 -14.06 -6.66
C SER A 283 8.15 -13.16 -7.91
N PRO A 284 8.69 -13.61 -9.06
CA PRO A 284 8.60 -12.84 -10.29
C PRO A 284 7.17 -12.36 -10.60
N GLU A 285 7.03 -11.09 -10.96
CA GLU A 285 5.76 -10.47 -11.38
C GLU A 285 5.53 -10.54 -12.90
N PHE A 286 6.58 -10.82 -13.66
CA PHE A 286 6.52 -10.95 -15.12
C PHE A 286 7.45 -12.06 -15.61
N GLN A 287 7.22 -12.53 -16.82
CA GLN A 287 8.00 -13.62 -17.41
C GLN A 287 9.47 -13.22 -17.56
N GLY A 288 10.35 -14.04 -17.00
CA GLY A 288 11.80 -13.75 -16.93
C GLY A 288 12.20 -12.74 -15.84
N GLY A 289 11.25 -12.24 -15.07
CA GLY A 289 11.54 -11.33 -13.97
C GLY A 289 12.27 -12.01 -12.82
N PRO A 290 12.97 -11.25 -11.96
CA PRO A 290 13.67 -11.79 -10.81
C PRO A 290 12.76 -11.96 -9.59
N PHE A 291 13.21 -12.75 -8.62
CA PHE A 291 12.76 -12.60 -7.23
C PHE A 291 13.19 -11.24 -6.70
N HIS A 292 12.34 -10.65 -5.89
CA HIS A 292 12.56 -9.33 -5.31
C HIS A 292 12.29 -9.32 -3.81
N ALA A 293 12.90 -8.39 -3.09
CA ALA A 293 12.64 -8.18 -1.68
C ALA A 293 12.86 -6.71 -1.30
N TRP A 294 12.14 -6.26 -0.26
CA TRP A 294 12.31 -4.91 0.30
C TRP A 294 11.96 -4.87 1.78
N GLY A 295 12.46 -3.84 2.46
CA GLY A 295 12.12 -3.53 3.82
C GLY A 295 11.03 -2.46 3.91
N SER A 296 10.21 -2.53 4.95
CA SER A 296 9.18 -1.56 5.26
C SER A 296 9.25 -1.12 6.71
N LEU A 297 9.07 0.16 6.93
CA LEU A 297 8.85 0.75 8.25
C LEU A 297 7.48 1.40 8.27
N ARG A 298 6.62 0.99 9.20
CA ARG A 298 5.29 1.56 9.41
C ARG A 298 5.17 2.11 10.82
N ALA A 299 4.71 3.33 10.95
CA ALA A 299 4.37 3.94 12.22
C ALA A 299 2.90 4.38 12.20
N ARG A 300 2.16 4.10 13.27
CA ARG A 300 0.78 4.51 13.46
C ARG A 300 0.65 5.21 14.79
N PHE A 301 -0.07 6.33 14.82
CA PHE A 301 -0.28 7.13 16.01
C PHE A 301 -1.74 7.53 16.11
N GLN A 302 -2.30 7.34 17.28
CA GLN A 302 -3.63 7.84 17.63
C GLN A 302 -3.49 9.17 18.37
N LEU A 303 -4.32 10.13 18.02
CA LEU A 303 -4.46 11.38 18.75
C LEU A 303 -5.70 11.30 19.66
N GLU A 304 -5.56 11.82 20.86
CA GLU A 304 -6.65 11.93 21.85
C GLU A 304 -7.62 13.06 21.50
#